data_76e606d142f696e94ea3a0d0e0e1617d
#
_entry.id   76e606d142f696e94ea3a0d0e0e1617d
#
_cell.length_a   1.000
_cell.length_b   1.000
_cell.length_c   1.000
_cell.angle_alpha   90.00
_cell.angle_beta   90.00
_cell.angle_gamma   90.00
#
_symmetry.space_group_name_H-M   'P 1'
#
loop_
_entity.id
_entity.type
_entity.pdbx_description
1 polymer ?
#
loop_
_entity_poly.entity_id
_entity_poly.type
_entity_poly.pdbx_seq_one_letter_code
_entity_poly.pdbx_strand_id
1 'polypeptide(L)'
;MFKIPFSEEGVKAAKFLKKEKYSINLDLIFSVSQAIISSSINSNYICPLIGRLDDIGHDAIENLSKIISSYKVHDSKTLIMGSSIRNLNHVINCYKIGVDAITIPMKVVKEMFNHPLTDTGYQLFKKDVNQMKQISTINFDKNLKVDANKTLI
;
A
#
# COMPACT_ATOMS: atom_id res chain seq x y z
N MET A 1 3.69 -19.73 5.47
CA MET A 1 2.66 -19.69 4.40
C MET A 1 3.27 -20.20 3.10
N PHE A 2 2.59 -21.11 2.41
CA PHE A 2 3.02 -21.61 1.09
C PHE A 2 2.34 -20.79 0.00
N LYS A 3 3.13 -20.35 -0.99
CA LYS A 3 2.63 -19.68 -2.19
C LYS A 3 2.65 -20.70 -3.34
N ILE A 4 1.47 -21.00 -3.88
CA ILE A 4 1.26 -22.09 -4.86
C ILE A 4 0.64 -21.50 -6.12
N PRO A 5 1.20 -21.73 -7.32
CA PRO A 5 0.59 -21.31 -8.58
C PRO A 5 -0.78 -21.97 -8.77
N PHE A 6 -1.74 -21.18 -9.25
CA PHE A 6 -3.07 -21.71 -9.56
C PHE A 6 -3.01 -22.67 -10.75
N SER A 7 -3.38 -23.89 -10.50
CA SER A 7 -3.59 -24.96 -11.47
C SER A 7 -4.44 -26.04 -10.81
N GLU A 8 -4.91 -27.01 -11.55
CA GLU A 8 -5.65 -28.14 -10.97
C GLU A 8 -4.83 -28.85 -9.89
N GLU A 9 -3.56 -29.16 -10.19
CA GLU A 9 -2.65 -29.80 -9.23
C GLU A 9 -2.29 -28.86 -8.07
N GLY A 10 -2.10 -27.56 -8.35
CA GLY A 10 -1.86 -26.55 -7.33
C GLY A 10 -3.01 -26.44 -6.33
N VAL A 11 -4.26 -26.49 -6.79
CA VAL A 11 -5.47 -26.47 -5.94
C VAL A 11 -5.57 -27.76 -5.11
N LYS A 12 -5.27 -28.94 -5.70
CA LYS A 12 -5.22 -30.22 -4.96
C LYS A 12 -4.17 -30.16 -3.85
N ALA A 13 -2.96 -29.72 -4.16
CA ALA A 13 -1.88 -29.55 -3.18
C ALA A 13 -2.25 -28.56 -2.09
N ALA A 14 -2.83 -27.41 -2.46
CA ALA A 14 -3.30 -26.40 -1.53
C ALA A 14 -4.35 -26.97 -0.54
N LYS A 15 -5.33 -27.74 -1.05
CA LYS A 15 -6.37 -28.40 -0.25
C LYS A 15 -5.77 -29.41 0.74
N PHE A 16 -4.76 -30.17 0.30
CA PHE A 16 -4.04 -31.11 1.18
C PHE A 16 -3.32 -30.35 2.30
N LEU A 17 -2.50 -29.33 1.96
CA LEU A 17 -1.75 -28.55 2.94
C LEU A 17 -2.65 -27.77 3.91
N LYS A 18 -3.85 -27.34 3.47
CA LYS A 18 -4.84 -26.74 4.37
C LYS A 18 -5.32 -27.72 5.44
N LYS A 19 -5.51 -28.99 5.12
CA LYS A 19 -5.86 -30.03 6.11
C LYS A 19 -4.75 -30.21 7.15
N GLU A 20 -3.49 -30.07 6.71
CA GLU A 20 -2.31 -30.08 7.59
C GLU A 20 -2.08 -28.75 8.32
N LYS A 21 -3.09 -27.84 8.31
CA LYS A 21 -3.09 -26.52 8.99
C LYS A 21 -2.05 -25.53 8.49
N TYR A 22 -1.51 -25.72 7.30
CA TYR A 22 -0.63 -24.72 6.68
C TYR A 22 -1.42 -23.55 6.09
N SER A 23 -0.85 -22.35 6.20
CA SER A 23 -1.38 -21.16 5.50
C SER A 23 -1.02 -21.21 4.02
N ILE A 24 -2.00 -20.95 3.16
CA ILE A 24 -1.89 -21.04 1.71
C ILE A 24 -2.18 -19.69 1.06
N ASN A 25 -1.37 -19.35 0.08
CA ASN A 25 -1.61 -18.26 -0.85
C ASN A 25 -1.61 -18.82 -2.28
N LEU A 26 -2.77 -18.79 -2.95
CA LEU A 26 -2.87 -19.18 -4.36
C LEU A 26 -2.49 -17.99 -5.25
N ASP A 27 -1.44 -18.19 -6.04
CA ASP A 27 -0.86 -17.18 -6.95
C ASP A 27 -1.34 -17.36 -8.39
N LEU A 28 -1.02 -16.40 -9.26
CA LEU A 28 -1.39 -16.40 -10.68
C LEU A 28 -2.92 -16.41 -10.88
N ILE A 29 -3.63 -15.62 -10.11
CA ILE A 29 -5.07 -15.42 -10.26
C ILE A 29 -5.33 -14.32 -11.28
N PHE A 30 -6.10 -14.63 -12.32
CA PHE A 30 -6.43 -13.72 -13.42
C PHE A 30 -7.93 -13.60 -13.69
N SER A 31 -8.77 -14.39 -13.01
CA SER A 31 -10.21 -14.39 -13.24
C SER A 31 -11.03 -14.62 -11.97
N VAL A 32 -12.30 -14.19 -12.03
CA VAL A 32 -13.26 -14.43 -10.95
C VAL A 32 -13.49 -15.93 -10.71
N SER A 33 -13.50 -16.75 -11.76
CA SER A 33 -13.69 -18.20 -11.63
C SER A 33 -12.53 -18.86 -10.85
N GLN A 34 -11.29 -18.44 -11.09
CA GLN A 34 -10.13 -18.92 -10.31
C GLN A 34 -10.24 -18.48 -8.84
N ALA A 35 -10.69 -17.25 -8.59
CA ALA A 35 -10.92 -16.75 -7.24
C ALA A 35 -12.01 -17.54 -6.49
N ILE A 36 -13.12 -17.89 -7.17
CA ILE A 36 -14.20 -18.72 -6.59
C ILE A 36 -13.66 -20.09 -6.16
N ILE A 37 -12.87 -20.76 -7.02
CA ILE A 37 -12.26 -22.05 -6.68
C ILE A 37 -11.32 -21.89 -5.46
N SER A 38 -10.53 -20.82 -5.42
CA SER A 38 -9.61 -20.54 -4.31
C SER A 38 -10.34 -20.31 -3.00
N SER A 39 -11.48 -19.62 -3.03
CA SER A 39 -12.36 -19.42 -1.88
C SER A 39 -12.99 -20.72 -1.39
N SER A 40 -13.41 -21.61 -2.31
CA SER A 40 -14.06 -22.89 -1.96
C SER A 40 -13.17 -23.85 -1.17
N ILE A 41 -11.85 -23.69 -1.25
CA ILE A 41 -10.89 -24.46 -0.45
C ILE A 41 -10.42 -23.70 0.81
N ASN A 42 -11.00 -22.52 1.09
CA ASN A 42 -10.61 -21.65 2.19
C ASN A 42 -9.10 -21.30 2.19
N SER A 43 -8.53 -20.97 1.02
CA SER A 43 -7.16 -20.44 0.97
C SER A 43 -7.06 -19.19 1.84
N ASN A 44 -5.90 -18.95 2.47
CA ASN A 44 -5.74 -17.77 3.31
C ASN A 44 -5.66 -16.49 2.47
N TYR A 45 -4.94 -16.57 1.35
CA TYR A 45 -4.80 -15.49 0.39
C TYR A 45 -4.96 -15.98 -1.03
N ILE A 46 -5.35 -15.05 -1.90
CA ILE A 46 -5.15 -15.13 -3.35
C ILE A 46 -4.31 -13.96 -3.82
N CYS A 47 -3.55 -14.15 -4.89
CA CYS A 47 -2.77 -13.09 -5.55
C CYS A 47 -3.30 -12.82 -6.97
N PRO A 48 -4.27 -11.91 -7.16
CA PRO A 48 -4.58 -11.38 -8.47
C PRO A 48 -3.41 -10.55 -9.02
N LEU A 49 -3.00 -10.81 -10.27
CA LEU A 49 -1.83 -10.18 -10.89
C LEU A 49 -2.25 -9.02 -11.80
N ILE A 50 -2.33 -7.82 -11.24
CA ILE A 50 -2.84 -6.61 -11.88
C ILE A 50 -2.02 -6.23 -13.11
N GLY A 51 -0.73 -5.93 -12.94
CA GLY A 51 0.09 -5.46 -14.04
C GLY A 51 0.25 -6.45 -15.19
N ARG A 52 0.17 -7.78 -14.93
CA ARG A 52 0.19 -8.78 -16.01
C ARG A 52 -1.11 -8.83 -16.80
N LEU A 53 -2.23 -8.56 -16.15
CA LEU A 53 -3.52 -8.52 -16.83
C LEU A 53 -3.62 -7.26 -17.72
N ASP A 54 -3.10 -6.12 -17.23
CA ASP A 54 -3.00 -4.90 -18.01
C ASP A 54 -2.06 -5.06 -19.22
N ASP A 55 -0.97 -5.83 -19.11
CA ASP A 55 -0.02 -6.08 -20.22
C ASP A 55 -0.71 -6.70 -21.46
N ILE A 56 -1.81 -7.42 -21.27
CA ILE A 56 -2.59 -8.02 -22.35
C ILE A 56 -3.86 -7.24 -22.69
N GLY A 57 -3.96 -6.00 -22.19
CA GLY A 57 -5.05 -5.08 -22.53
C GLY A 57 -6.37 -5.33 -21.81
N HIS A 58 -6.36 -6.07 -20.70
CA HIS A 58 -7.55 -6.28 -19.88
C HIS A 58 -7.60 -5.26 -18.75
N ASP A 59 -8.81 -4.84 -18.34
CA ASP A 59 -8.99 -4.00 -17.17
C ASP A 59 -8.83 -4.84 -15.88
N ALA A 60 -7.63 -4.78 -15.32
CA ALA A 60 -7.28 -5.53 -14.13
C ALA A 60 -8.04 -5.05 -12.89
N ILE A 61 -8.34 -3.75 -12.80
CA ILE A 61 -9.05 -3.16 -11.67
C ILE A 61 -10.54 -3.53 -11.70
N GLU A 62 -11.15 -3.55 -12.87
CA GLU A 62 -12.53 -4.04 -13.02
C GLU A 62 -12.64 -5.52 -12.63
N ASN A 63 -11.71 -6.36 -13.13
CA ASN A 63 -11.66 -7.78 -12.76
C ASN A 63 -11.48 -7.98 -11.24
N LEU A 64 -10.59 -7.22 -10.62
CA LEU A 64 -10.34 -7.26 -9.18
C LEU A 64 -11.58 -6.82 -8.37
N SER A 65 -12.30 -5.78 -8.82
CA SER A 65 -13.55 -5.34 -8.22
C SER A 65 -14.62 -6.43 -8.25
N LYS A 66 -14.72 -7.18 -9.34
CA LYS A 66 -15.63 -8.34 -9.46
C LYS A 66 -15.27 -9.46 -8.48
N ILE A 67 -13.98 -9.73 -8.28
CA ILE A 67 -13.50 -10.71 -7.29
C ILE A 67 -13.91 -10.27 -5.89
N ILE A 68 -13.62 -9.01 -5.50
CA ILE A 68 -13.97 -8.45 -4.19
C ILE A 68 -15.47 -8.51 -3.94
N SER A 69 -16.27 -8.09 -4.91
CA SER A 69 -17.74 -8.12 -4.80
C SER A 69 -18.25 -9.55 -4.61
N SER A 70 -17.73 -10.51 -5.37
CA SER A 70 -18.08 -11.93 -5.22
C SER A 70 -17.74 -12.44 -3.81
N TYR A 71 -16.56 -12.13 -3.29
CA TYR A 71 -16.14 -12.55 -1.95
C TYR A 71 -17.02 -11.94 -0.84
N LYS A 72 -17.39 -10.67 -0.99
CA LYS A 72 -18.30 -10.00 -0.04
C LYS A 72 -19.69 -10.64 0.00
N VAL A 73 -20.27 -10.93 -1.16
CA VAL A 73 -21.60 -11.56 -1.26
C VAL A 73 -21.63 -12.94 -0.60
N HIS A 74 -20.55 -13.69 -0.69
CA HIS A 74 -20.44 -15.05 -0.16
C HIS A 74 -19.72 -15.13 1.21
N ASP A 75 -19.47 -13.99 1.86
CA ASP A 75 -18.75 -13.91 3.14
C ASP A 75 -17.45 -14.74 3.15
N SER A 76 -16.72 -14.71 2.04
CA SER A 76 -15.45 -15.42 1.88
C SER A 76 -14.43 -14.94 2.91
N LYS A 77 -13.76 -15.86 3.58
CA LYS A 77 -12.67 -15.56 4.52
C LYS A 77 -11.28 -15.52 3.85
N THR A 78 -11.22 -15.80 2.56
CA THR A 78 -10.00 -15.68 1.78
C THR A 78 -9.67 -14.22 1.53
N LEU A 79 -8.48 -13.79 1.92
CA LEU A 79 -7.99 -12.44 1.74
C LEU A 79 -7.42 -12.23 0.32
N ILE A 80 -7.53 -11.00 -0.18
CA ILE A 80 -7.10 -10.64 -1.52
C ILE A 80 -5.82 -9.80 -1.44
N MET A 81 -4.74 -10.31 -2.03
CA MET A 81 -3.45 -9.61 -2.10
C MET A 81 -3.19 -9.16 -3.55
N GLY A 82 -3.44 -7.89 -3.85
CA GLY A 82 -3.10 -7.31 -5.15
C GLY A 82 -1.61 -7.41 -5.44
N SER A 83 -1.24 -7.99 -6.58
CA SER A 83 0.13 -8.27 -6.93
C SER A 83 0.49 -7.76 -8.33
N SER A 84 1.79 -7.80 -8.68
CA SER A 84 2.28 -7.23 -9.95
C SER A 84 1.97 -5.72 -10.07
N ILE A 85 2.09 -4.99 -8.96
CA ILE A 85 1.96 -3.54 -8.92
C ILE A 85 3.12 -2.89 -9.67
N ARG A 86 2.86 -1.93 -10.57
CA ARG A 86 3.88 -1.31 -11.41
C ARG A 86 3.96 0.21 -11.35
N ASN A 87 2.92 0.86 -10.83
CA ASN A 87 2.82 2.31 -10.75
C ASN A 87 1.91 2.75 -9.61
N LEU A 88 1.87 4.07 -9.35
CA LEU A 88 1.05 4.66 -8.30
C LEU A 88 -0.45 4.45 -8.52
N ASN A 89 -0.92 4.45 -9.77
CA ASN A 89 -2.34 4.25 -10.06
C ASN A 89 -2.81 2.85 -9.64
N HIS A 90 -1.98 1.81 -9.80
CA HIS A 90 -2.29 0.48 -9.29
C HIS A 90 -2.47 0.50 -7.77
N VAL A 91 -1.56 1.16 -7.04
CA VAL A 91 -1.65 1.27 -5.57
C VAL A 91 -2.94 1.98 -5.17
N ILE A 92 -3.21 3.15 -5.75
CA ILE A 92 -4.37 3.99 -5.45
C ILE A 92 -5.67 3.24 -5.75
N ASN A 93 -5.76 2.59 -6.90
CA ASN A 93 -6.96 1.87 -7.32
C ASN A 93 -7.20 0.62 -6.45
N CYS A 94 -6.16 -0.15 -6.12
CA CYS A 94 -6.27 -1.26 -5.17
C CYS A 94 -6.79 -0.79 -3.81
N TYR A 95 -6.26 0.31 -3.30
CA TYR A 95 -6.72 0.88 -2.03
C TYR A 95 -8.18 1.32 -2.09
N LYS A 96 -8.59 2.03 -3.17
CA LYS A 96 -9.97 2.50 -3.36
C LYS A 96 -11.01 1.39 -3.39
N ILE A 97 -10.70 0.26 -4.03
CA ILE A 97 -11.62 -0.87 -4.14
C ILE A 97 -11.58 -1.81 -2.93
N GLY A 98 -10.63 -1.60 -2.00
CA GLY A 98 -10.56 -2.28 -0.72
C GLY A 98 -9.97 -3.69 -0.79
N VAL A 99 -8.80 -3.86 -1.41
CA VAL A 99 -8.01 -5.10 -1.27
C VAL A 99 -7.42 -5.19 0.14
N ASP A 100 -7.23 -6.40 0.64
CA ASP A 100 -6.72 -6.62 2.00
C ASP A 100 -5.22 -6.36 2.12
N ALA A 101 -4.47 -6.59 1.05
CA ALA A 101 -3.03 -6.37 0.99
C ALA A 101 -2.56 -6.10 -0.45
N ILE A 102 -1.39 -5.49 -0.59
CA ILE A 102 -0.72 -5.33 -1.89
C ILE A 102 0.78 -5.61 -1.75
N THR A 103 1.38 -6.20 -2.78
CA THR A 103 2.84 -6.32 -2.89
C THR A 103 3.36 -5.22 -3.80
N ILE A 104 4.17 -4.32 -3.26
CA ILE A 104 4.63 -3.12 -3.97
C ILE A 104 6.14 -3.19 -4.21
N PRO A 105 6.63 -3.03 -5.45
CA PRO A 105 8.06 -2.92 -5.72
C PRO A 105 8.65 -1.66 -5.06
N MET A 106 9.89 -1.73 -4.58
CA MET A 106 10.56 -0.61 -3.90
C MET A 106 10.59 0.67 -4.75
N LYS A 107 10.68 0.55 -6.07
CA LYS A 107 10.59 1.69 -6.99
C LYS A 107 9.28 2.47 -6.78
N VAL A 108 8.14 1.77 -6.78
CA VAL A 108 6.82 2.38 -6.62
C VAL A 108 6.65 2.93 -5.20
N VAL A 109 7.17 2.24 -4.17
CA VAL A 109 7.18 2.76 -2.79
C VAL A 109 7.90 4.11 -2.73
N LYS A 110 9.06 4.25 -3.37
CA LYS A 110 9.78 5.52 -3.43
C LYS A 110 8.97 6.62 -4.13
N GLU A 111 8.27 6.28 -5.21
CA GLU A 111 7.38 7.22 -5.92
C GLU A 111 6.24 7.73 -5.02
N MET A 112 5.74 6.92 -4.07
CA MET A 112 4.66 7.33 -3.13
C MET A 112 5.08 8.49 -2.20
N PHE A 113 6.38 8.67 -1.97
CA PHE A 113 6.90 9.78 -1.15
C PHE A 113 7.11 11.07 -1.95
N ASN A 114 7.15 10.99 -3.27
CA ASN A 114 7.50 12.13 -4.12
C ASN A 114 6.24 12.93 -4.50
N HIS A 115 6.22 14.20 -4.10
CA HIS A 115 5.18 15.13 -4.56
C HIS A 115 5.75 16.54 -4.67
N PRO A 116 5.71 17.18 -5.86
CA PRO A 116 6.33 18.51 -6.08
C PRO A 116 5.83 19.59 -5.12
N LEU A 117 4.54 19.56 -4.76
CA LEU A 117 3.97 20.53 -3.81
C LEU A 117 4.42 20.29 -2.37
N THR A 118 4.71 19.04 -1.98
CA THR A 118 5.30 18.72 -0.69
C THR A 118 6.71 19.31 -0.59
N ASP A 119 7.51 19.15 -1.63
CA ASP A 119 8.86 19.70 -1.69
C ASP A 119 8.84 21.23 -1.63
N THR A 120 7.96 21.86 -2.40
CA THR A 120 7.76 23.31 -2.38
C THR A 120 7.33 23.79 -0.98
N GLY A 121 6.34 23.16 -0.38
CA GLY A 121 5.86 23.47 0.96
C GLY A 121 6.95 23.32 2.02
N TYR A 122 7.74 22.27 1.94
CA TYR A 122 8.87 22.05 2.84
C TYR A 122 9.92 23.17 2.74
N GLN A 123 10.25 23.64 1.53
CA GLN A 123 11.18 24.74 1.34
C GLN A 123 10.63 26.07 1.91
N LEU A 124 9.33 26.33 1.77
CA LEU A 124 8.69 27.50 2.38
C LEU A 124 8.77 27.44 3.91
N PHE A 125 8.39 26.34 4.53
CA PHE A 125 8.49 26.16 5.99
C PHE A 125 9.93 26.33 6.50
N LYS A 126 10.91 25.78 5.77
CA LYS A 126 12.33 25.95 6.13
C LYS A 126 12.76 27.41 6.09
N LYS A 127 12.27 28.19 5.11
CA LYS A 127 12.53 29.63 5.02
C LYS A 127 11.91 30.38 6.22
N ASP A 128 10.67 30.09 6.56
CA ASP A 128 9.95 30.72 7.68
C ASP A 128 10.64 30.42 9.02
N VAL A 129 11.05 29.19 9.26
CA VAL A 129 11.81 28.80 10.47
C VAL A 129 13.14 29.55 10.56
N ASN A 130 13.85 29.72 9.44
CA ASN A 130 15.10 30.49 9.44
C ASN A 130 14.87 31.97 9.74
N GLN A 131 13.80 32.56 9.23
CA GLN A 131 13.43 33.94 9.55
C GLN A 131 13.06 34.11 11.05
N MET A 132 12.28 33.18 11.61
CA MET A 132 11.95 33.16 13.03
C MET A 132 13.20 33.08 13.92
N LYS A 133 14.17 32.23 13.59
CA LYS A 133 15.44 32.14 14.32
C LYS A 133 16.20 33.47 14.31
N GLN A 134 16.27 34.15 13.18
CA GLN A 134 16.93 35.47 13.09
C GLN A 134 16.24 36.52 13.95
N ILE A 135 14.90 36.57 13.96
CA ILE A 135 14.12 37.50 14.80
C ILE A 135 14.33 37.20 16.29
N SER A 136 14.34 35.91 16.67
CA SER A 136 14.56 35.50 18.06
C SER A 136 15.96 35.90 18.56
N THR A 137 16.99 35.74 17.75
CA THR A 137 18.37 36.12 18.07
C THR A 137 18.47 37.64 18.24
N ILE A 138 17.85 38.45 17.38
CA ILE A 138 17.84 39.90 17.46
C ILE A 138 17.13 40.38 18.77
N ASN A 139 16.03 39.77 19.16
CA ASN A 139 15.30 40.10 20.37
C ASN A 139 16.09 39.68 21.63
N PHE A 140 16.81 38.60 21.63
CA PHE A 140 17.65 38.13 22.74
C PHE A 140 18.80 39.12 22.99
N ASP A 141 19.48 39.59 21.93
CA ASP A 141 20.57 40.54 22.01
C ASP A 141 20.10 41.93 22.48
N LYS A 142 18.87 42.33 22.10
CA LYS A 142 18.28 43.59 22.59
C LYS A 142 17.92 43.55 24.10
N ASN A 143 17.41 42.41 24.56
CA ASN A 143 17.05 42.26 25.99
C ASN A 143 18.29 42.11 26.89
N LEU A 144 19.38 41.53 26.40
CA LEU A 144 20.66 41.47 27.12
C LEU A 144 21.32 42.85 27.31
N LYS A 145 21.08 43.83 26.41
CA LYS A 145 21.59 45.21 26.54
C LYS A 145 20.78 46.07 27.48
N VAL A 146 19.55 45.70 27.85
CA VAL A 146 18.68 46.50 28.74
C VAL A 146 18.91 46.14 30.21
N ASP A 147 19.39 44.93 30.54
CA ASP A 147 19.52 44.51 31.96
C ASP A 147 20.90 44.75 32.58
N ALA A 148 21.89 45.23 31.83
CA ALA A 148 23.21 45.53 32.38
C ALA A 148 23.26 46.78 33.31
N ASN A 149 22.17 47.57 33.38
CA ASN A 149 22.07 48.80 34.17
C ASN A 149 20.99 48.80 35.28
N LYS A 150 20.43 47.66 35.62
CA LYS A 150 19.50 47.53 36.75
C LYS A 150 19.98 46.51 37.76
N THR A 151 21.11 46.79 38.40
CA THR A 151 21.39 46.21 39.70
C THR A 151 21.89 47.36 40.56
N LEU A 152 21.12 47.65 41.59
CA LEU A 152 21.46 48.26 42.81
C LEU A 152 20.33 49.21 43.30
N ILE A 153 19.43 48.67 44.02
CA ILE A 153 19.17 49.03 45.44
C ILE A 153 18.32 47.93 46.03
#